data_9b244d094af4b7c96e9a1915657f0596
#
_entry.id   9b244d094af4b7c96e9a1915657f0596
#
_cell.length_a   1.000
_cell.length_b   1.000
_cell.length_c   1.000
_cell.angle_alpha   90.00
_cell.angle_beta   90.00
_cell.angle_gamma   90.00
#
_symmetry.space_group_name_H-M   'P 1'
#
loop_
_entity.id
_entity.type
_entity.pdbx_description
1 polymer ?
#
loop_
_entity_poly.entity_id
_entity_poly.type
_entity_poly.pdbx_seq_one_letter_code
_entity_poly.pdbx_strand_id
1 'polypeptide(L)'
;MTIGVLSDTHGNVDRTRAAAHSFRELGITTVIHCGDVGAVEVLDALSDFTVHVVFGNADRDVPALRRAIEGLPTSSSYGQIYADTIDGVRIAAAHGHSRELERLVTDGSHRYVFHGHTHKRRDEQLEGGRRIVNPGALGGNPKQSRSFCTVDLATGAVIFHE
;
A
#
# COMPACT_ATOMS: atom_id res chain seq x y z
N MET A 1 5.44 -13.80 7.74
CA MET A 1 6.07 -12.69 6.99
C MET A 1 5.38 -11.38 7.32
N THR A 2 6.16 -10.31 7.51
CA THR A 2 5.62 -8.95 7.72
C THR A 2 5.79 -8.13 6.44
N ILE A 3 4.75 -7.41 6.03
CA ILE A 3 4.77 -6.52 4.86
C ILE A 3 4.58 -5.06 5.29
N GLY A 4 5.09 -4.14 4.49
CA GLY A 4 4.82 -2.71 4.61
C GLY A 4 3.60 -2.31 3.78
N VAL A 5 2.79 -1.40 4.29
CA VAL A 5 1.66 -0.82 3.53
C VAL A 5 1.68 0.69 3.69
N LEU A 6 1.64 1.41 2.59
CA LEU A 6 1.55 2.86 2.56
C LEU A 6 0.60 3.32 1.45
N SER A 7 0.14 4.55 1.52
CA SER A 7 -0.81 5.13 0.57
C SER A 7 -0.72 6.65 0.55
N ASP A 8 -1.25 7.25 -0.52
CA ASP A 8 -1.50 8.68 -0.59
C ASP A 8 -0.24 9.48 -0.24
N THR A 9 0.88 9.11 -0.87
CA THR A 9 2.17 9.79 -0.69
C THR A 9 2.19 11.16 -1.35
N HIS A 10 1.37 11.38 -2.39
CA HIS A 10 1.21 12.67 -3.07
C HIS A 10 2.56 13.35 -3.38
N GLY A 11 3.58 12.58 -3.78
CA GLY A 11 4.91 13.09 -4.09
C GLY A 11 5.78 13.46 -2.87
N ASN A 12 5.36 13.12 -1.65
CA ASN A 12 6.15 13.43 -0.45
C ASN A 12 7.30 12.44 -0.27
N VAL A 13 8.41 12.71 -0.94
CA VAL A 13 9.60 11.86 -0.96
C VAL A 13 10.24 11.71 0.41
N ASP A 14 10.30 12.78 1.20
CA ASP A 14 10.97 12.74 2.52
C ASP A 14 10.25 11.82 3.48
N ARG A 15 8.92 11.85 3.53
CA ARG A 15 8.13 10.93 4.35
C ARG A 15 8.22 9.50 3.83
N THR A 16 8.27 9.32 2.51
CA THR A 16 8.46 8.00 1.92
C THR A 16 9.83 7.43 2.29
N ARG A 17 10.89 8.24 2.28
CA ARG A 17 12.23 7.82 2.75
C ARG A 17 12.23 7.44 4.22
N ALA A 18 11.53 8.18 5.08
CA ALA A 18 11.39 7.85 6.49
C ALA A 18 10.66 6.50 6.69
N ALA A 19 9.56 6.28 5.98
CA ALA A 19 8.85 4.99 5.99
C ALA A 19 9.74 3.84 5.47
N ALA A 20 10.45 4.06 4.36
CA ALA A 20 11.40 3.10 3.80
C ALA A 20 12.53 2.75 4.79
N HIS A 21 13.05 3.72 5.52
CA HIS A 21 14.03 3.48 6.57
C HIS A 21 13.45 2.56 7.67
N SER A 22 12.26 2.87 8.17
CA SER A 22 11.58 2.02 9.16
C SER A 22 11.34 0.60 8.62
N PHE A 23 10.95 0.44 7.35
CA PHE A 23 10.78 -0.87 6.73
C PHE A 23 12.10 -1.67 6.69
N ARG A 24 13.24 -1.02 6.37
CA ARG A 24 14.56 -1.68 6.39
C ARG A 24 14.92 -2.15 7.79
N GLU A 25 14.75 -1.32 8.80
CA GLU A 25 15.05 -1.68 10.19
C GLU A 25 14.20 -2.86 10.68
N LEU A 26 12.97 -2.99 10.19
CA LEU A 26 12.07 -4.10 10.49
C LEU A 26 12.28 -5.34 9.61
N GLY A 27 13.26 -5.31 8.69
CA GLY A 27 13.55 -6.42 7.78
C GLY A 27 12.46 -6.70 6.76
N ILE A 28 11.62 -5.70 6.46
CA ILE A 28 10.56 -5.81 5.46
C ILE A 28 11.18 -5.77 4.06
N THR A 29 10.72 -6.63 3.17
CA THR A 29 11.19 -6.72 1.78
C THR A 29 10.06 -6.44 0.77
N THR A 30 8.80 -6.51 1.19
CA THR A 30 7.63 -6.33 0.33
C THR A 30 6.78 -5.18 0.84
N VAL A 31 6.44 -4.27 -0.06
CA VAL A 31 5.65 -3.08 0.21
C VAL A 31 4.45 -3.00 -0.73
N ILE A 32 3.28 -2.69 -0.20
CA ILE A 32 2.08 -2.38 -0.98
C ILE A 32 1.86 -0.87 -0.91
N HIS A 33 1.79 -0.23 -2.08
CA HIS A 33 1.42 1.17 -2.21
C HIS A 33 -0.02 1.27 -2.73
N CYS A 34 -0.93 1.75 -1.89
CA CYS A 34 -2.36 1.77 -2.17
C CYS A 34 -2.83 2.99 -3.01
N GLY A 35 -1.93 3.60 -3.81
CA GLY A 35 -2.29 4.62 -4.79
C GLY A 35 -2.04 6.06 -4.35
N ASP A 36 -2.26 6.99 -5.29
CA ASP A 36 -1.92 8.40 -5.17
C ASP A 36 -0.43 8.60 -4.84
N VAL A 37 0.42 8.01 -5.68
CA VAL A 37 1.89 8.08 -5.60
C VAL A 37 2.37 9.52 -5.78
N GLY A 38 1.91 10.17 -6.84
CA GLY A 38 2.10 11.59 -7.12
C GLY A 38 3.41 11.95 -7.81
N ALA A 39 4.50 11.20 -7.61
CA ALA A 39 5.80 11.45 -8.26
C ALA A 39 6.65 10.19 -8.34
N VAL A 40 7.48 10.07 -9.39
CA VAL A 40 8.38 8.91 -9.60
C VAL A 40 9.44 8.80 -8.49
N GLU A 41 9.87 9.89 -7.92
CA GLU A 41 10.86 9.95 -6.85
C GLU A 41 10.38 9.25 -5.55
N VAL A 42 9.08 9.07 -5.39
CA VAL A 42 8.49 8.24 -4.33
C VAL A 42 8.88 6.77 -4.55
N LEU A 43 8.85 6.30 -5.79
CA LEU A 43 9.23 4.94 -6.15
C LEU A 43 10.75 4.73 -6.02
N ASP A 44 11.55 5.74 -6.36
CA ASP A 44 13.00 5.71 -6.13
C ASP A 44 13.33 5.52 -4.65
N ALA A 45 12.56 6.14 -3.75
CA ALA A 45 12.73 5.97 -2.31
C ALA A 45 12.41 4.55 -1.82
N LEU A 46 11.68 3.76 -2.61
CA LEU A 46 11.29 2.37 -2.34
C LEU A 46 12.10 1.35 -3.16
N SER A 47 13.19 1.75 -3.81
CA SER A 47 13.95 0.93 -4.78
C SER A 47 14.53 -0.37 -4.21
N ASP A 48 14.70 -0.47 -2.90
CA ASP A 48 15.23 -1.68 -2.24
C ASP A 48 14.16 -2.76 -1.99
N PHE A 49 12.89 -2.43 -2.25
CA PHE A 49 11.76 -3.30 -1.94
C PHE A 49 11.12 -3.88 -3.20
N THR A 50 10.51 -5.03 -3.07
CA THR A 50 9.45 -5.46 -4.00
C THR A 50 8.22 -4.62 -3.73
N VAL A 51 7.79 -3.81 -4.71
CA VAL A 51 6.69 -2.87 -4.54
C VAL A 51 5.51 -3.24 -5.43
N HIS A 52 4.35 -3.42 -4.83
CA HIS A 52 3.10 -3.62 -5.56
C HIS A 52 2.28 -2.34 -5.48
N VAL A 53 2.08 -1.69 -6.62
CA VAL A 53 1.42 -0.37 -6.71
C VAL A 53 0.04 -0.51 -7.33
N VAL A 54 -0.98 -0.01 -6.66
CA VAL A 54 -2.26 0.29 -7.31
C VAL A 54 -2.31 1.79 -7.62
N PHE A 55 -2.89 2.16 -8.76
CA PHE A 55 -2.99 3.57 -9.12
C PHE A 55 -4.23 4.21 -8.49
N GLY A 56 -4.04 5.43 -8.01
CA GLY A 56 -5.11 6.26 -7.47
C GLY A 56 -5.63 7.30 -8.48
N ASN A 57 -6.63 8.05 -8.07
CA ASN A 57 -7.24 9.07 -8.92
C ASN A 57 -6.40 10.34 -9.09
N ALA A 58 -5.40 10.56 -8.24
CA ALA A 58 -4.45 11.67 -8.39
C ALA A 58 -3.18 11.29 -9.19
N ASP A 59 -2.99 10.03 -9.55
CA ASP A 59 -1.87 9.57 -10.37
C ASP A 59 -2.09 9.94 -11.84
N ARG A 60 -1.53 11.07 -12.27
CA ARG A 60 -1.76 11.65 -13.61
C ARG A 60 -0.80 11.11 -14.67
N ASP A 61 0.49 11.00 -14.34
CA ASP A 61 1.50 10.47 -15.27
C ASP A 61 1.73 8.98 -15.04
N VAL A 62 0.70 8.18 -15.26
CA VAL A 62 0.76 6.72 -15.15
C VAL A 62 1.87 6.11 -16.02
N PRO A 63 2.15 6.57 -17.27
CA PRO A 63 3.26 6.05 -18.05
C PRO A 63 4.62 6.23 -17.38
N ALA A 64 4.89 7.37 -16.73
CA ALA A 64 6.14 7.59 -16.01
C ALA A 64 6.23 6.70 -14.76
N LEU A 65 5.15 6.58 -13.99
CA LEU A 65 5.10 5.68 -12.83
C LEU A 65 5.33 4.22 -13.22
N ARG A 66 4.72 3.75 -14.31
CA ARG A 66 4.96 2.39 -14.84
C ARG A 66 6.43 2.14 -15.13
N ARG A 67 7.09 3.04 -15.88
CA ARG A 67 8.52 2.90 -16.19
C ARG A 67 9.38 2.86 -14.93
N ALA A 68 9.05 3.67 -13.92
CA ALA A 68 9.75 3.66 -12.64
C ALA A 68 9.57 2.32 -11.91
N ILE A 69 8.35 1.76 -11.87
CA ILE A 69 8.09 0.45 -11.25
C ILE A 69 8.80 -0.68 -11.99
N GLU A 70 8.87 -0.63 -13.32
CA GLU A 70 9.60 -1.60 -14.14
C GLU A 70 11.12 -1.60 -13.86
N GLY A 71 11.65 -0.50 -13.32
CA GLY A 71 13.03 -0.38 -12.83
C GLY A 71 13.27 -0.93 -11.42
N LEU A 72 12.21 -1.26 -10.68
CA LEU A 72 12.29 -1.85 -9.33
C LEU A 72 12.61 -3.36 -9.40
N PRO A 73 12.84 -4.05 -8.27
CA PRO A 73 13.00 -5.50 -8.26
C PRO A 73 11.93 -6.22 -9.08
N THR A 74 12.34 -7.25 -9.80
CA THR A 74 11.53 -7.91 -10.86
C THR A 74 10.16 -8.47 -10.41
N SER A 75 9.99 -8.69 -9.11
CA SER A 75 8.69 -9.10 -8.53
C SER A 75 7.72 -7.94 -8.32
N SER A 76 8.15 -6.68 -8.55
CA SER A 76 7.28 -5.51 -8.41
C SER A 76 6.20 -5.49 -9.51
N SER A 77 5.05 -4.92 -9.18
CA SER A 77 3.90 -4.88 -10.08
C SER A 77 3.08 -3.60 -9.95
N TYR A 78 2.25 -3.34 -10.93
CA TYR A 78 1.33 -2.20 -10.93
C TYR A 78 -0.02 -2.53 -11.57
N GLY A 79 -1.06 -1.79 -11.19
CA GLY A 79 -2.39 -1.95 -11.78
C GLY A 79 -3.45 -1.07 -11.11
N GLN A 80 -4.71 -1.28 -11.47
CA GLN A 80 -5.86 -0.70 -10.76
C GLN A 80 -6.21 -1.52 -9.52
N ILE A 81 -5.89 -2.81 -9.57
CA ILE A 81 -6.05 -3.80 -8.50
C ILE A 81 -4.75 -4.56 -8.39
N TYR A 82 -4.36 -4.88 -7.19
CA TYR A 82 -3.38 -5.91 -6.87
C TYR A 82 -4.09 -7.06 -6.16
N ALA A 83 -3.83 -8.29 -6.56
CA ALA A 83 -4.34 -9.48 -5.88
C ALA A 83 -3.34 -10.61 -6.06
N ASP A 84 -2.85 -11.18 -4.97
CA ASP A 84 -1.86 -12.23 -4.98
C ASP A 84 -1.88 -13.03 -3.67
N THR A 85 -1.05 -14.05 -3.60
CA THR A 85 -0.80 -14.84 -2.39
C THR A 85 0.63 -14.61 -1.92
N ILE A 86 0.78 -13.95 -0.77
CA ILE A 86 2.08 -13.72 -0.13
C ILE A 86 2.15 -14.60 1.11
N ASP A 87 3.21 -15.43 1.22
CA ASP A 87 3.43 -16.32 2.37
C ASP A 87 2.20 -17.20 2.70
N GLY A 88 1.52 -17.69 1.65
CA GLY A 88 0.31 -18.50 1.77
C GLY A 88 -0.97 -17.72 2.11
N VAL A 89 -0.90 -16.40 2.26
CA VAL A 89 -2.03 -15.53 2.60
C VAL A 89 -2.51 -14.76 1.37
N ARG A 90 -3.79 -14.91 1.01
CA ARG A 90 -4.40 -14.15 -0.09
C ARG A 90 -4.65 -12.72 0.33
N ILE A 91 -4.07 -11.79 -0.40
CA ILE A 91 -4.21 -10.36 -0.18
C ILE A 91 -4.68 -9.66 -1.46
N ALA A 92 -5.33 -8.52 -1.30
CA ALA A 92 -5.66 -7.64 -2.40
C ALA A 92 -5.52 -6.17 -1.99
N ALA A 93 -5.36 -5.31 -2.98
CA ALA A 93 -5.38 -3.87 -2.80
C ALA A 93 -6.09 -3.16 -3.95
N ALA A 94 -6.76 -2.07 -3.63
CA ALA A 94 -7.31 -1.10 -4.58
C ALA A 94 -7.27 0.28 -3.92
N HIS A 95 -7.19 1.36 -4.72
CA HIS A 95 -7.08 2.69 -4.09
C HIS A 95 -8.33 3.08 -3.29
N GLY A 96 -9.52 2.77 -3.78
CA GLY A 96 -10.77 3.02 -3.06
C GLY A 96 -11.63 4.17 -3.62
N HIS A 97 -11.21 4.80 -4.72
CA HIS A 97 -11.99 5.84 -5.42
C HIS A 97 -13.05 5.27 -6.38
N SER A 98 -13.07 3.97 -6.57
CA SER A 98 -13.90 3.26 -7.55
C SER A 98 -14.53 2.00 -6.95
N ARG A 99 -15.32 1.28 -7.75
CA ARG A 99 -16.02 0.07 -7.30
C ARG A 99 -15.12 -1.15 -7.05
N GLU A 100 -13.85 -1.10 -7.45
CA GLU A 100 -12.90 -2.21 -7.27
C GLU A 100 -12.76 -2.58 -5.80
N LEU A 101 -12.67 -1.61 -4.89
CA LEU A 101 -12.57 -1.89 -3.46
C LEU A 101 -13.81 -2.64 -2.95
N GLU A 102 -15.01 -2.19 -3.33
CA GLU A 102 -16.27 -2.84 -2.96
C GLU A 102 -16.32 -4.29 -3.47
N ARG A 103 -15.89 -4.52 -4.72
CA ARG A 103 -15.82 -5.86 -5.31
C ARG A 103 -14.88 -6.77 -4.55
N LEU A 104 -13.68 -6.31 -4.20
CA LEU A 104 -12.70 -7.09 -3.43
C LEU A 104 -13.21 -7.45 -2.04
N VAL A 105 -13.92 -6.54 -1.39
CA VAL A 105 -14.54 -6.79 -0.08
C VAL A 105 -15.68 -7.79 -0.21
N THR A 106 -16.54 -7.64 -1.23
CA THR A 106 -17.73 -8.50 -1.44
C THR A 106 -17.34 -9.91 -1.92
N ASP A 107 -16.31 -10.03 -2.77
CA ASP A 107 -15.81 -11.32 -3.27
C ASP A 107 -15.43 -12.29 -2.14
N GLY A 108 -14.96 -11.77 -1.03
CA GLY A 108 -14.72 -12.57 0.17
C GLY A 108 -13.50 -13.50 0.10
N SER A 109 -12.77 -13.51 -0.99
CA SER A 109 -11.68 -14.47 -1.22
C SER A 109 -10.36 -14.08 -0.55
N HIS A 110 -10.15 -12.80 -0.21
CA HIS A 110 -8.90 -12.28 0.32
C HIS A 110 -8.93 -12.12 1.83
N ARG A 111 -7.88 -12.57 2.51
CA ARG A 111 -7.70 -12.42 3.97
C ARG A 111 -7.52 -10.95 4.36
N TYR A 112 -6.75 -10.20 3.55
CA TYR A 112 -6.56 -8.77 3.71
C TYR A 112 -6.96 -8.04 2.44
N VAL A 113 -7.66 -6.92 2.60
CA VAL A 113 -7.93 -5.95 1.55
C VAL A 113 -7.35 -4.61 1.99
N PHE A 114 -6.36 -4.11 1.25
CA PHE A 114 -5.70 -2.84 1.52
C PHE A 114 -6.27 -1.73 0.65
N HIS A 115 -6.37 -0.52 1.20
CA HIS A 115 -6.82 0.64 0.42
C HIS A 115 -6.26 1.96 0.96
N GLY A 116 -6.47 3.05 0.21
CA GLY A 116 -6.14 4.42 0.56
C GLY A 116 -7.33 5.36 0.41
N HIS A 117 -7.13 6.46 -0.32
CA HIS A 117 -8.11 7.44 -0.77
C HIS A 117 -8.79 8.26 0.33
N THR A 118 -9.25 7.65 1.39
CA THR A 118 -9.99 8.37 2.46
C THR A 118 -9.07 9.19 3.38
N HIS A 119 -7.76 8.96 3.30
CA HIS A 119 -6.72 9.57 4.15
C HIS A 119 -6.91 9.29 5.66
N LYS A 120 -7.67 8.26 6.00
CA LYS A 120 -7.97 7.88 7.39
C LYS A 120 -7.49 6.47 7.65
N ARG A 121 -6.80 6.27 8.78
CA ARG A 121 -6.48 4.92 9.23
C ARG A 121 -7.74 4.09 9.38
N ARG A 122 -7.64 2.84 8.94
CA ARG A 122 -8.69 1.84 9.11
C ARG A 122 -8.04 0.50 9.40
N ASP A 123 -8.56 -0.20 10.36
CA ASP A 123 -8.25 -1.59 10.66
C ASP A 123 -9.51 -2.24 11.21
N GLU A 124 -10.25 -2.90 10.34
CA GLU A 124 -11.58 -3.42 10.63
C GLU A 124 -11.66 -4.91 10.26
N GLN A 125 -12.22 -5.69 11.17
CA GLN A 125 -12.51 -7.09 10.90
C GLN A 125 -13.78 -7.22 10.04
N LEU A 126 -13.69 -8.06 9.04
CA LEU A 126 -14.81 -8.48 8.20
C LEU A 126 -15.21 -9.93 8.54
N GLU A 127 -16.33 -10.38 7.99
CA GLU A 127 -16.76 -11.77 8.12
C GLU A 127 -15.66 -12.77 7.74
N GLY A 128 -15.64 -13.94 8.40
CA GLY A 128 -14.65 -14.99 8.17
C GLY A 128 -13.25 -14.64 8.68
N GLY A 129 -13.12 -13.65 9.57
CA GLY A 129 -11.85 -13.21 10.12
C GLY A 129 -10.97 -12.46 9.13
N ARG A 130 -11.51 -12.05 7.98
CA ARG A 130 -10.84 -11.15 7.00
C ARG A 130 -10.67 -9.76 7.58
N ARG A 131 -9.82 -8.95 6.97
CA ARG A 131 -9.56 -7.57 7.41
C ARG A 131 -9.50 -6.61 6.24
N ILE A 132 -10.02 -5.40 6.47
CA ILE A 132 -9.83 -4.26 5.57
C ILE A 132 -8.95 -3.23 6.28
N VAL A 133 -7.87 -2.79 5.61
CA VAL A 133 -6.86 -1.92 6.22
C VAL A 133 -6.58 -0.73 5.32
N ASN A 134 -6.55 0.46 5.91
CA ASN A 134 -6.06 1.68 5.28
C ASN A 134 -4.94 2.27 6.14
N PRO A 135 -3.71 2.44 5.61
CA PRO A 135 -2.57 2.92 6.39
C PRO A 135 -2.66 4.41 6.77
N GLY A 136 -3.62 5.17 6.23
CA GLY A 136 -3.66 6.62 6.27
C GLY A 136 -2.99 7.23 5.03
N ALA A 137 -2.78 8.53 5.04
CA ALA A 137 -2.18 9.26 3.92
C ALA A 137 -0.78 9.77 4.29
N LEU A 138 0.26 9.05 3.87
CA LEU A 138 1.65 9.39 4.27
C LEU A 138 2.04 10.82 3.85
N GLY A 139 1.59 11.27 2.67
CA GLY A 139 1.78 12.63 2.17
C GLY A 139 0.68 13.62 2.55
N GLY A 140 -0.26 13.23 3.41
CA GLY A 140 -1.41 14.03 3.79
C GLY A 140 -1.07 15.36 4.47
N ASN A 141 -2.06 16.22 4.61
CA ASN A 141 -1.90 17.48 5.32
C ASN A 141 -1.83 17.26 6.87
N PRO A 142 -1.44 18.28 7.67
CA PRO A 142 -1.28 18.10 9.12
C PRO A 142 -2.51 17.66 9.91
N LYS A 143 -3.70 17.77 9.31
CA LYS A 143 -4.96 17.35 9.95
C LYS A 143 -5.33 15.89 9.61
N GLN A 144 -4.56 15.24 8.74
CA GLN A 144 -4.79 13.86 8.31
C GLN A 144 -3.81 12.91 9.02
N SER A 145 -4.12 11.62 9.03
CA SER A 145 -3.22 10.60 9.54
C SER A 145 -2.03 10.44 8.59
N ARG A 146 -0.90 11.05 8.94
CA ARG A 146 0.36 10.96 8.19
C ARG A 146 1.08 9.69 8.57
N SER A 147 0.56 8.58 8.12
CA SER A 147 1.00 7.26 8.60
C SER A 147 1.16 6.25 7.48
N PHE A 148 1.89 5.21 7.81
CA PHE A 148 1.97 3.94 7.11
C PHE A 148 1.71 2.82 8.12
N CYS A 149 1.60 1.57 7.69
CA CYS A 149 1.51 0.46 8.64
C CYS A 149 2.35 -0.73 8.22
N THR A 150 2.59 -1.60 9.18
CA THR A 150 3.14 -2.94 8.97
C THR A 150 2.09 -3.97 9.33
N VAL A 151 2.04 -5.05 8.56
CA VAL A 151 1.08 -6.14 8.75
C VAL A 151 1.85 -7.46 8.82
N ASP A 152 1.78 -8.12 9.96
CA ASP A 152 2.26 -9.49 10.09
C ASP A 152 1.19 -10.45 9.59
N LEU A 153 1.44 -11.08 8.45
CA LEU A 153 0.48 -11.96 7.79
C LEU A 153 0.21 -13.24 8.57
N ALA A 154 1.15 -13.69 9.42
CA ALA A 154 1.00 -14.89 10.22
C ALA A 154 0.14 -14.67 11.47
N THR A 155 0.41 -13.59 12.20
CA THR A 155 -0.30 -13.28 13.46
C THR A 155 -1.53 -12.40 13.26
N GLY A 156 -1.57 -11.65 12.16
CA GLY A 156 -2.60 -10.64 11.87
C GLY A 156 -2.39 -9.31 12.58
N ALA A 157 -1.22 -9.08 13.19
CA ALA A 157 -0.93 -7.80 13.83
C ALA A 157 -0.79 -6.68 12.79
N VAL A 158 -1.52 -5.59 12.98
CA VAL A 158 -1.41 -4.34 12.21
C VAL A 158 -0.89 -3.25 13.14
N ILE A 159 0.24 -2.67 12.77
CA ILE A 159 0.88 -1.61 13.57
C ILE A 159 1.00 -0.36 12.70
N PHE A 160 0.40 0.75 13.16
CA PHE A 160 0.51 2.04 12.49
C PHE A 160 1.73 2.79 13.00
N HIS A 161 2.44 3.45 12.05
CA HIS A 161 3.62 4.28 12.28
C HIS A 161 3.37 5.69 11.74
N GLU A 162 4.01 6.70 12.35
CA GLU A 162 3.94 8.11 11.93
C GLU A 162 5.32 8.65 11.54
#